data_c93d28d696c9312069b6d476f961392e
#
_entry.id   c93d28d696c9312069b6d476f961392e
#
_cell.length_a   1.000
_cell.length_b   1.000
_cell.length_c   1.000
_cell.angle_alpha   90.00
_cell.angle_beta   90.00
_cell.angle_gamma   90.00
#
_symmetry.space_group_name_H-M   'P 1'
#
loop_
_entity.id
_entity.type
_entity.pdbx_description
1 polymer ?
#
loop_
_entity_poly.entity_id
_entity_poly.type
_entity_poly.pdbx_seq_one_letter_code
_entity_poly.pdbx_strand_id
1 'polypeptide(L)'
;AGGPVLRRRRSRRRDRLRWRNTGAIALFSLTFYGDGGNIDPILPALVEDRYILQQKGRLIMSYIPMGLLALLIVAADQISKYFVVERIAYGSAVPLLEGGVHLTYVRNYGAAFSFLQGQRWLFIAVFVAFTALLIWGLHKKFLPFARFELWCLAAILGGGLGNILDRVFRGYVVDMIATDFISFPVFNVADCFITCGAIGLLIHLALFNRSFWREEKKTENHHDADL
;
A
#
# COMPACT_ATOMS: atom_id res chain seq x y z
N ALA A 1 16.71 42.13 27.55
CA ALA A 1 16.97 40.91 28.31
C ALA A 1 15.74 39.98 28.23
N GLY A 2 15.79 38.94 27.49
CA GLY A 2 14.68 37.96 27.34
C GLY A 2 15.12 36.84 26.42
N GLY A 3 15.75 35.79 26.97
CA GLY A 3 16.32 34.70 26.23
C GLY A 3 15.31 33.62 25.85
N PRO A 4 15.68 32.67 24.97
CA PRO A 4 14.80 31.74 24.26
C PRO A 4 14.54 30.44 25.04
N VAL A 5 13.34 30.29 25.62
CA VAL A 5 12.98 29.11 26.44
C VAL A 5 12.17 28.04 25.70
N LEU A 6 11.78 28.21 24.45
CA LEU A 6 10.80 27.31 23.79
C LEU A 6 11.38 26.20 22.86
N ARG A 7 12.70 26.08 22.69
CA ARG A 7 13.29 25.05 21.80
C ARG A 7 13.67 23.71 22.47
N ARG A 8 13.59 23.61 23.81
CA ARG A 8 14.07 22.42 24.54
C ARG A 8 13.03 21.30 24.77
N ARG A 9 11.74 21.51 24.50
CA ARG A 9 10.71 20.47 24.84
C ARG A 9 10.55 19.34 23.80
N ARG A 10 10.93 19.52 22.53
CA ARG A 10 10.76 18.47 21.50
C ARG A 10 11.92 17.49 21.41
N SER A 11 13.13 17.90 21.76
CA SER A 11 14.29 16.98 21.82
C SER A 11 14.14 15.97 22.97
N ARG A 12 13.66 16.42 24.14
CA ARG A 12 13.53 15.58 25.34
C ARG A 12 12.56 14.39 25.20
N ARG A 13 11.59 14.42 24.26
CA ARG A 13 10.66 13.29 24.07
C ARG A 13 11.27 12.20 23.18
N ARG A 14 12.04 12.56 22.16
CA ARG A 14 12.81 11.59 21.35
C ARG A 14 13.97 10.98 22.15
N ASP A 15 14.61 11.81 22.94
CA ASP A 15 15.70 11.34 23.82
C ASP A 15 15.16 10.41 24.90
N ARG A 16 13.99 10.67 25.51
CA ARG A 16 13.38 9.76 26.52
C ARG A 16 12.98 8.40 25.92
N LEU A 17 12.54 8.32 24.67
CA LEU A 17 12.23 7.05 24.03
C LEU A 17 13.50 6.28 23.62
N ARG A 18 14.54 6.99 23.26
CA ARG A 18 15.87 6.41 23.03
C ARG A 18 16.49 5.89 24.32
N TRP A 19 16.38 6.67 25.42
CA TRP A 19 16.88 6.29 26.75
C TRP A 19 16.10 5.15 27.41
N ARG A 20 14.79 5.00 27.17
CA ARG A 20 14.04 3.85 27.69
C ARG A 20 14.48 2.52 27.12
N ASN A 21 14.92 2.49 25.86
CA ASN A 21 15.40 1.26 25.21
C ASN A 21 16.89 0.99 25.48
N THR A 22 17.73 2.02 25.51
CA THR A 22 19.14 1.89 25.93
C THR A 22 19.27 1.72 27.44
N GLY A 23 18.40 2.31 28.24
CA GLY A 23 18.37 2.17 29.70
C GLY A 23 18.02 0.74 30.13
N ALA A 24 17.16 0.01 29.43
CA ALA A 24 16.89 -1.40 29.71
C ALA A 24 18.11 -2.30 29.41
N ILE A 25 18.87 -1.98 28.36
CA ILE A 25 20.11 -2.70 28.01
C ILE A 25 21.22 -2.34 29.01
N ALA A 26 21.32 -1.06 29.40
CA ALA A 26 22.28 -0.58 30.39
C ALA A 26 21.93 -1.09 31.80
N LEU A 27 20.65 -1.15 32.19
CA LEU A 27 20.21 -1.76 33.46
C LEU A 27 20.45 -3.27 33.48
N PHE A 28 20.23 -3.97 32.38
CA PHE A 28 20.54 -5.40 32.28
C PHE A 28 22.05 -5.66 32.41
N SER A 29 22.90 -4.84 31.81
CA SER A 29 24.36 -4.94 31.97
C SER A 29 24.83 -4.54 33.37
N LEU A 30 24.20 -3.53 34.01
CA LEU A 30 24.54 -3.11 35.40
C LEU A 30 24.01 -4.07 36.44
N THR A 31 22.88 -4.76 36.23
CA THR A 31 22.28 -5.68 37.20
C THR A 31 22.98 -7.05 37.22
N PHE A 32 23.63 -7.44 36.14
CA PHE A 32 24.33 -8.72 36.03
C PHE A 32 25.86 -8.63 36.21
N TYR A 33 26.45 -7.43 36.22
CA TYR A 33 27.89 -7.22 36.30
C TYR A 33 28.29 -6.14 37.32
N GLY A 34 27.89 -6.38 38.58
CA GLY A 34 28.41 -5.61 39.70
C GLY A 34 29.68 -6.27 40.23
N ASP A 35 30.77 -6.26 39.56
CA ASP A 35 32.16 -6.32 39.99
C ASP A 35 33.07 -6.70 38.83
N GLY A 36 33.74 -5.72 38.22
CA GLY A 36 35.05 -5.82 37.55
C GLY A 36 35.28 -6.87 36.44
N GLY A 37 34.26 -7.60 35.98
CA GLY A 37 34.39 -8.64 34.95
C GLY A 37 34.44 -8.07 33.56
N ASN A 38 35.42 -8.53 32.76
CA ASN A 38 35.56 -8.20 31.37
C ASN A 38 34.30 -8.62 30.62
N ILE A 39 33.50 -7.64 30.12
CA ILE A 39 32.29 -7.93 29.29
C ILE A 39 32.79 -8.54 28.03
N ASP A 40 32.40 -9.80 27.75
CA ASP A 40 32.64 -10.43 26.46
C ASP A 40 32.07 -9.53 25.33
N PRO A 41 32.89 -9.02 24.42
CA PRO A 41 32.46 -8.08 23.36
C PRO A 41 31.38 -8.69 22.44
N ILE A 42 31.19 -10.01 22.49
CA ILE A 42 30.19 -10.73 21.69
C ILE A 42 28.76 -10.48 22.24
N LEU A 43 28.61 -10.30 23.56
CA LEU A 43 27.28 -10.16 24.19
C LEU A 43 26.48 -8.93 23.74
N PRO A 44 27.07 -7.70 23.70
CA PRO A 44 26.40 -6.53 23.16
C PRO A 44 25.99 -6.69 21.69
N ALA A 45 26.84 -7.29 20.86
CA ALA A 45 26.57 -7.53 19.44
C ALA A 45 25.38 -8.50 19.26
N LEU A 46 25.30 -9.59 20.03
CA LEU A 46 24.19 -10.53 20.00
C LEU A 46 22.85 -9.89 20.45
N VAL A 47 22.89 -8.98 21.42
CA VAL A 47 21.70 -8.24 21.89
C VAL A 47 21.23 -7.26 20.82
N GLU A 48 22.14 -6.57 20.15
CA GLU A 48 21.86 -5.64 19.07
C GLU A 48 21.28 -6.37 17.85
N ASP A 49 21.85 -7.50 17.47
CA ASP A 49 21.35 -8.33 16.38
C ASP A 49 19.95 -8.88 16.68
N ARG A 50 19.69 -9.37 17.90
CA ARG A 50 18.35 -9.80 18.32
C ARG A 50 17.34 -8.64 18.28
N TYR A 51 17.72 -7.46 18.70
CA TYR A 51 16.87 -6.28 18.67
C TYR A 51 16.52 -5.88 17.22
N ILE A 52 17.52 -5.88 16.32
CA ILE A 52 17.34 -5.60 14.90
C ILE A 52 16.43 -6.65 14.25
N LEU A 53 16.63 -7.93 14.53
CA LEU A 53 15.78 -9.02 14.03
C LEU A 53 14.34 -8.90 14.53
N GLN A 54 14.15 -8.56 15.80
CA GLN A 54 12.84 -8.35 16.39
C GLN A 54 12.12 -7.12 15.80
N GLN A 55 12.84 -6.04 15.49
CA GLN A 55 12.28 -4.88 14.78
C GLN A 55 11.89 -5.22 13.34
N LYS A 56 12.76 -5.93 12.61
CA LYS A 56 12.45 -6.40 11.25
C LYS A 56 11.25 -7.34 11.24
N GLY A 57 11.17 -8.27 12.20
CA GLY A 57 10.03 -9.17 12.36
C GLY A 57 8.71 -8.42 12.60
N ARG A 58 8.69 -7.43 13.48
CA ARG A 58 7.51 -6.59 13.73
C ARG A 58 7.08 -5.79 12.50
N LEU A 59 8.03 -5.29 11.72
CA LEU A 59 7.76 -4.60 10.46
C LEU A 59 7.11 -5.55 9.45
N ILE A 60 7.69 -6.71 9.23
CA ILE A 60 7.15 -7.72 8.29
C ILE A 60 5.73 -8.12 8.71
N MET A 61 5.51 -8.46 9.99
CA MET A 61 4.19 -8.82 10.51
C MET A 61 3.14 -7.72 10.32
N SER A 62 3.54 -6.45 10.26
CA SER A 62 2.60 -5.35 10.04
C SER A 62 2.10 -5.25 8.60
N TYR A 63 2.79 -5.83 7.61
CA TYR A 63 2.38 -5.86 6.21
C TYR A 63 1.60 -7.12 5.81
N ILE A 64 1.68 -8.19 6.61
CA ILE A 64 0.95 -9.44 6.33
C ILE A 64 -0.55 -9.22 6.11
N PRO A 65 -1.29 -8.48 6.96
CA PRO A 65 -2.72 -8.26 6.76
C PRO A 65 -3.04 -7.56 5.43
N MET A 66 -2.17 -6.66 4.98
CA MET A 66 -2.33 -5.93 3.70
C MET A 66 -2.12 -6.89 2.51
N GLY A 67 -1.12 -7.76 2.61
CA GLY A 67 -0.91 -8.85 1.63
C GLY A 67 -2.10 -9.81 1.57
N LEU A 68 -2.66 -10.19 2.73
CA LEU A 68 -3.86 -11.02 2.80
C LEU A 68 -5.08 -10.32 2.19
N LEU A 69 -5.27 -9.02 2.44
CA LEU A 69 -6.33 -8.25 1.79
C LEU A 69 -6.18 -8.27 0.27
N ALA A 70 -4.99 -8.00 -0.25
CA ALA A 70 -4.74 -8.03 -1.69
C ALA A 70 -5.05 -9.42 -2.30
N LEU A 71 -4.64 -10.50 -1.63
CA LEU A 71 -4.96 -11.87 -2.06
C LEU A 71 -6.46 -12.17 -2.02
N LEU A 72 -7.17 -11.72 -0.99
CA LEU A 72 -8.63 -11.88 -0.89
C LEU A 72 -9.36 -11.13 -2.01
N ILE A 73 -8.89 -9.92 -2.36
CA ILE A 73 -9.44 -9.14 -3.47
C ILE A 73 -9.24 -9.89 -4.79
N VAL A 74 -8.02 -10.39 -5.05
CA VAL A 74 -7.74 -11.20 -6.24
C VAL A 74 -8.64 -12.42 -6.29
N ALA A 75 -8.79 -13.12 -5.18
CA ALA A 75 -9.65 -14.30 -5.11
C ALA A 75 -11.12 -13.95 -5.40
N ALA A 76 -11.65 -12.91 -4.77
CA ALA A 76 -13.03 -12.45 -4.99
C ALA A 76 -13.25 -12.04 -6.45
N ASP A 77 -12.31 -11.32 -7.05
CA ASP A 77 -12.37 -10.91 -8.45
C ASP A 77 -12.34 -12.13 -9.39
N GLN A 78 -11.40 -13.04 -9.23
CA GLN A 78 -11.26 -14.20 -10.11
C GLN A 78 -12.42 -15.19 -9.95
N ILE A 79 -12.94 -15.38 -8.73
CA ILE A 79 -14.10 -16.24 -8.47
C ILE A 79 -15.34 -15.62 -9.13
N SER A 80 -15.58 -14.32 -8.99
CA SER A 80 -16.73 -13.66 -9.63
C SER A 80 -16.66 -13.75 -11.16
N LYS A 81 -15.48 -13.51 -11.73
CA LYS A 81 -15.22 -13.64 -13.19
C LYS A 81 -15.43 -15.07 -13.68
N TYR A 82 -14.99 -16.07 -12.91
CA TYR A 82 -15.23 -17.47 -13.24
C TYR A 82 -16.74 -17.78 -13.34
N PHE A 83 -17.52 -17.39 -12.33
CA PHE A 83 -18.96 -17.62 -12.35
C PHE A 83 -19.67 -16.90 -13.49
N VAL A 84 -19.24 -15.68 -13.82
CA VAL A 84 -19.80 -14.92 -14.96
C VAL A 84 -19.54 -15.64 -16.28
N VAL A 85 -18.30 -16.08 -16.51
CA VAL A 85 -17.94 -16.79 -17.75
C VAL A 85 -18.70 -18.11 -17.88
N GLU A 86 -18.92 -18.84 -16.77
CA GLU A 86 -19.62 -20.14 -16.76
C GLU A 86 -21.14 -20.03 -16.86
N ARG A 87 -21.75 -18.96 -16.34
CA ARG A 87 -23.19 -18.86 -16.15
C ARG A 87 -23.90 -17.85 -17.04
N ILE A 88 -23.18 -16.88 -17.61
CA ILE A 88 -23.74 -15.81 -18.43
C ILE A 88 -23.17 -15.92 -19.83
N ALA A 89 -24.07 -16.08 -20.82
CA ALA A 89 -23.64 -16.09 -22.21
C ALA A 89 -23.05 -14.73 -22.60
N TYR A 90 -22.03 -14.76 -23.46
CA TYR A 90 -21.35 -13.54 -23.92
C TYR A 90 -22.36 -12.53 -24.51
N GLY A 91 -22.35 -11.30 -24.00
CA GLY A 91 -23.27 -10.24 -24.43
C GLY A 91 -24.70 -10.34 -23.87
N SER A 92 -25.01 -11.35 -23.06
CA SER A 92 -26.30 -11.45 -22.36
C SER A 92 -26.31 -10.60 -21.12
N ALA A 93 -27.52 -10.17 -20.68
CA ALA A 93 -27.74 -9.43 -19.45
C ALA A 93 -28.68 -10.18 -18.51
N VAL A 94 -28.35 -10.19 -17.23
CA VAL A 94 -29.17 -10.74 -16.14
C VAL A 94 -29.43 -9.60 -15.16
N PRO A 95 -30.68 -9.13 -14.99
CA PRO A 95 -30.98 -8.03 -14.08
C PRO A 95 -30.71 -8.44 -12.63
N LEU A 96 -30.00 -7.58 -11.90
CA LEU A 96 -29.84 -7.68 -10.45
C LEU A 96 -30.84 -6.78 -9.71
N LEU A 97 -31.02 -5.55 -10.21
CA LEU A 97 -31.98 -4.57 -9.73
C LEU A 97 -32.64 -3.98 -10.95
N GLU A 98 -33.96 -4.12 -11.06
CA GLU A 98 -34.74 -3.60 -12.18
C GLU A 98 -34.51 -2.07 -12.36
N GLY A 99 -34.10 -1.64 -13.55
CA GLY A 99 -33.83 -0.25 -13.86
C GLY A 99 -32.57 0.33 -13.20
N GLY A 100 -31.69 -0.49 -12.62
CA GLY A 100 -30.53 -0.01 -11.91
C GLY A 100 -29.22 -0.67 -12.34
N VAL A 101 -29.07 -1.95 -12.05
CA VAL A 101 -27.82 -2.70 -12.28
C VAL A 101 -28.12 -4.08 -12.83
N HIS A 102 -27.38 -4.51 -13.83
CA HIS A 102 -27.44 -5.86 -14.34
C HIS A 102 -26.06 -6.51 -14.46
N LEU A 103 -26.00 -7.84 -14.40
CA LEU A 103 -24.82 -8.61 -14.74
C LEU A 103 -24.81 -8.90 -16.24
N THR A 104 -23.63 -8.74 -16.82
CA THR A 104 -23.37 -9.09 -18.21
C THR A 104 -22.01 -9.74 -18.33
N TYR A 105 -21.72 -10.35 -19.47
CA TYR A 105 -20.37 -10.83 -19.77
C TYR A 105 -19.80 -10.05 -20.95
N VAL A 106 -18.80 -9.22 -20.67
CA VAL A 106 -18.09 -8.42 -21.67
C VAL A 106 -16.60 -8.74 -21.64
N ARG A 107 -15.96 -8.80 -22.80
CA ARG A 107 -14.51 -8.97 -22.96
C ARG A 107 -13.88 -7.63 -23.26
N ASN A 108 -13.11 -7.11 -22.30
CA ASN A 108 -12.44 -5.82 -22.41
C ASN A 108 -10.98 -6.01 -22.83
N TYR A 109 -10.66 -5.59 -24.05
CA TYR A 109 -9.30 -5.66 -24.61
C TYR A 109 -8.48 -4.39 -24.38
N GLY A 110 -9.04 -3.37 -23.72
CA GLY A 110 -8.39 -2.07 -23.47
C GLY A 110 -8.50 -1.63 -22.01
N ALA A 111 -8.62 -0.30 -21.83
CA ALA A 111 -9.02 0.34 -20.59
C ALA A 111 -10.48 0.78 -20.65
N ALA A 112 -10.91 1.63 -19.68
CA ALA A 112 -12.24 2.25 -19.72
C ALA A 112 -12.50 2.94 -21.06
N PHE A 113 -13.75 2.89 -21.52
CA PHE A 113 -14.17 3.45 -22.82
C PHE A 113 -13.39 2.87 -24.03
N SER A 114 -12.89 1.64 -23.95
CA SER A 114 -12.11 0.97 -25.00
C SER A 114 -10.81 1.69 -25.39
N PHE A 115 -10.27 2.52 -24.52
CA PHE A 115 -9.00 3.19 -24.74
C PHE A 115 -7.85 2.18 -24.78
N LEU A 116 -6.88 2.35 -25.69
CA LEU A 116 -5.71 1.46 -25.87
C LEU A 116 -6.09 -0.01 -26.13
N GLN A 117 -7.09 -0.29 -26.97
CA GLN A 117 -7.47 -1.66 -27.34
C GLN A 117 -6.29 -2.46 -27.89
N GLY A 118 -6.19 -3.71 -27.46
CA GLY A 118 -5.13 -4.63 -27.90
C GLY A 118 -3.77 -4.43 -27.23
N GLN A 119 -3.59 -3.38 -26.42
CA GLN A 119 -2.32 -3.04 -25.80
C GLN A 119 -2.11 -3.75 -24.44
N ARG A 120 -2.45 -5.04 -24.34
CA ARG A 120 -2.37 -5.81 -23.09
C ARG A 120 -1.00 -5.75 -22.41
N TRP A 121 0.08 -5.78 -23.21
CA TRP A 121 1.45 -5.75 -22.69
C TRP A 121 1.82 -4.40 -22.08
N LEU A 122 1.27 -3.31 -22.59
CA LEU A 122 1.43 -1.99 -21.99
C LEU A 122 0.82 -1.93 -20.60
N PHE A 123 -0.40 -2.46 -20.41
CA PHE A 123 -1.04 -2.50 -19.08
C PHE A 123 -0.25 -3.34 -18.08
N ILE A 124 0.29 -4.48 -18.53
CA ILE A 124 1.15 -5.33 -17.71
C ILE A 124 2.42 -4.58 -17.32
N ALA A 125 3.10 -3.95 -18.29
CA ALA A 125 4.33 -3.21 -18.04
C ALA A 125 4.12 -2.04 -17.07
N VAL A 126 3.04 -1.26 -17.25
CA VAL A 126 2.67 -0.15 -16.35
C VAL A 126 2.40 -0.66 -14.93
N PHE A 127 1.64 -1.74 -14.78
CA PHE A 127 1.36 -2.32 -13.46
C PHE A 127 2.64 -2.83 -12.77
N VAL A 128 3.51 -3.53 -13.50
CA VAL A 128 4.79 -4.02 -12.97
C VAL A 128 5.69 -2.84 -12.57
N ALA A 129 5.80 -1.82 -13.42
CA ALA A 129 6.59 -0.63 -13.12
C ALA A 129 6.05 0.12 -11.90
N PHE A 130 4.73 0.33 -11.81
CA PHE A 130 4.07 0.95 -10.66
C PHE A 130 4.37 0.16 -9.36
N THR A 131 4.18 -1.16 -9.40
CA THR A 131 4.43 -2.03 -8.24
C THR A 131 5.89 -1.99 -7.82
N ALA A 132 6.83 -2.05 -8.78
CA ALA A 132 8.27 -1.99 -8.50
C ALA A 132 8.67 -0.64 -7.88
N LEU A 133 8.18 0.48 -8.43
CA LEU A 133 8.43 1.82 -7.89
C LEU A 133 7.84 1.99 -6.48
N LEU A 134 6.65 1.46 -6.24
CA LEU A 134 6.03 1.48 -4.92
C LEU A 134 6.85 0.70 -3.89
N ILE A 135 7.24 -0.53 -4.21
CA ILE A 135 8.08 -1.36 -3.33
C ILE A 135 9.43 -0.67 -3.07
N TRP A 136 10.05 -0.11 -4.10
CA TRP A 136 11.30 0.63 -3.97
C TRP A 136 11.15 1.87 -3.07
N GLY A 137 10.09 2.67 -3.26
CA GLY A 137 9.81 3.85 -2.46
C GLY A 137 9.54 3.52 -0.98
N LEU A 138 8.78 2.44 -0.72
CA LEU A 138 8.54 1.93 0.63
C LEU A 138 9.84 1.41 1.28
N HIS A 139 10.67 0.68 0.54
CA HIS A 139 11.95 0.17 1.03
C HIS A 139 12.93 1.30 1.39
N LYS A 140 13.02 2.31 0.56
CA LYS A 140 13.85 3.51 0.79
C LYS A 140 13.27 4.47 1.81
N LYS A 141 12.06 4.21 2.33
CA LYS A 141 11.31 5.12 3.22
C LYS A 141 11.09 6.51 2.62
N PHE A 142 11.08 6.59 1.31
CA PHE A 142 10.82 7.81 0.55
C PHE A 142 9.36 8.25 0.67
N LEU A 143 8.45 7.28 0.90
CA LEU A 143 7.02 7.48 0.96
C LEU A 143 6.56 7.35 2.41
N PRO A 144 6.23 8.46 3.10
CA PRO A 144 5.80 8.45 4.49
C PRO A 144 4.30 8.09 4.61
N PHE A 145 3.92 6.94 4.07
CA PHE A 145 2.54 6.49 4.08
C PHE A 145 2.08 6.10 5.49
N ALA A 146 0.88 6.57 5.84
CA ALA A 146 0.15 6.13 7.02
C ALA A 146 -0.43 4.72 6.81
N ARG A 147 -0.85 4.06 7.89
CA ARG A 147 -1.42 2.71 7.82
C ARG A 147 -2.64 2.63 6.89
N PHE A 148 -3.51 3.63 6.93
CA PHE A 148 -4.69 3.68 6.07
C PHE A 148 -4.32 3.71 4.58
N GLU A 149 -3.31 4.50 4.22
CA GLU A 149 -2.79 4.60 2.84
C GLU A 149 -2.23 3.26 2.35
N LEU A 150 -1.57 2.50 3.23
CA LEU A 150 -1.08 1.15 2.90
C LEU A 150 -2.22 0.16 2.65
N TRP A 151 -3.36 0.28 3.37
CA TRP A 151 -4.57 -0.50 3.07
C TRP A 151 -5.18 -0.13 1.72
N CYS A 152 -5.24 1.17 1.40
CA CYS A 152 -5.67 1.64 0.08
C CYS A 152 -4.77 1.11 -1.04
N LEU A 153 -3.45 1.15 -0.84
CA LEU A 153 -2.48 0.60 -1.80
C LEU A 153 -2.63 -0.93 -1.96
N ALA A 154 -2.89 -1.66 -0.88
CA ALA A 154 -3.18 -3.09 -0.94
C ALA A 154 -4.44 -3.38 -1.77
N ALA A 155 -5.48 -2.55 -1.64
CA ALA A 155 -6.69 -2.67 -2.45
C ALA A 155 -6.41 -2.40 -3.93
N ILE A 156 -5.66 -1.34 -4.25
CA ILE A 156 -5.24 -1.01 -5.63
C ILE A 156 -4.41 -2.14 -6.24
N LEU A 157 -3.43 -2.66 -5.49
CA LEU A 157 -2.57 -3.75 -5.96
C LEU A 157 -3.34 -5.05 -6.16
N GLY A 158 -4.24 -5.40 -5.23
CA GLY A 158 -5.09 -6.60 -5.35
C GLY A 158 -6.00 -6.53 -6.57
N GLY A 159 -6.72 -5.43 -6.75
CA GLY A 159 -7.56 -5.21 -7.93
C GLY A 159 -6.75 -5.15 -9.22
N GLY A 160 -5.64 -4.40 -9.22
CA GLY A 160 -4.74 -4.35 -10.37
C GLY A 160 -4.23 -5.73 -10.77
N LEU A 161 -3.79 -6.53 -9.80
CA LEU A 161 -3.33 -7.91 -10.05
C LEU A 161 -4.44 -8.80 -10.62
N GLY A 162 -5.69 -8.70 -10.13
CA GLY A 162 -6.83 -9.41 -10.68
C GLY A 162 -7.02 -9.13 -12.18
N ASN A 163 -6.97 -7.87 -12.58
CA ASN A 163 -7.07 -7.46 -14.00
C ASN A 163 -5.83 -7.82 -14.82
N ILE A 164 -4.65 -7.89 -14.22
CA ILE A 164 -3.42 -8.35 -14.89
C ILE A 164 -3.44 -9.87 -15.13
N LEU A 165 -3.92 -10.65 -14.18
CA LEU A 165 -4.09 -12.10 -14.35
C LEU A 165 -4.98 -12.42 -15.58
N ASP A 166 -6.08 -11.70 -15.73
CA ASP A 166 -6.94 -11.84 -16.91
C ASP A 166 -6.18 -11.53 -18.21
N ARG A 167 -5.43 -10.43 -18.25
CA ARG A 167 -4.65 -10.05 -19.45
C ARG A 167 -3.57 -11.05 -19.79
N VAL A 168 -2.93 -11.65 -18.80
CA VAL A 168 -1.88 -12.66 -19.00
C VAL A 168 -2.47 -13.96 -19.53
N PHE A 169 -3.52 -14.48 -18.87
CA PHE A 169 -4.04 -15.82 -19.15
C PHE A 169 -5.14 -15.87 -20.21
N ARG A 170 -6.00 -14.85 -20.27
CA ARG A 170 -7.14 -14.77 -21.21
C ARG A 170 -6.89 -13.84 -22.38
N GLY A 171 -5.97 -12.88 -22.23
CA GLY A 171 -5.71 -11.84 -23.24
C GLY A 171 -6.67 -10.66 -23.20
N TYR A 172 -7.70 -10.69 -22.35
CA TYR A 172 -8.70 -9.66 -22.10
C TYR A 172 -9.12 -9.66 -20.64
N VAL A 173 -9.78 -8.60 -20.17
CA VAL A 173 -10.39 -8.54 -18.86
C VAL A 173 -11.87 -8.93 -18.97
N VAL A 174 -12.35 -9.72 -18.01
CA VAL A 174 -13.78 -10.02 -17.87
C VAL A 174 -14.45 -8.90 -17.10
N ASP A 175 -15.35 -8.16 -17.74
CA ASP A 175 -16.19 -7.14 -17.12
C ASP A 175 -17.62 -7.64 -17.02
N MET A 176 -18.32 -7.27 -15.92
CA MET A 176 -19.59 -7.91 -15.61
C MET A 176 -20.69 -7.01 -15.04
N ILE A 177 -20.34 -5.87 -14.45
CA ILE A 177 -21.30 -4.98 -13.77
C ILE A 177 -21.63 -3.82 -14.71
N ALA A 178 -22.89 -3.71 -15.14
CA ALA A 178 -23.38 -2.63 -15.97
C ALA A 178 -24.46 -1.85 -15.23
N THR A 179 -24.57 -0.56 -15.50
CA THR A 179 -25.55 0.36 -14.92
C THR A 179 -26.52 0.85 -15.99
N ASP A 180 -27.83 0.87 -15.67
CA ASP A 180 -28.90 1.28 -16.60
C ASP A 180 -29.21 2.77 -16.52
N PHE A 181 -28.95 3.41 -15.35
CA PHE A 181 -29.31 4.78 -15.05
C PHE A 181 -28.29 5.83 -15.50
N ILE A 182 -27.05 5.41 -15.82
CA ILE A 182 -26.00 6.25 -16.40
C ILE A 182 -25.26 5.49 -17.49
N SER A 183 -24.76 6.22 -18.49
CA SER A 183 -23.85 5.66 -19.50
C SER A 183 -22.45 5.53 -18.89
N PHE A 184 -22.19 4.39 -18.25
CA PHE A 184 -20.91 4.08 -17.62
C PHE A 184 -20.36 2.77 -18.20
N PRO A 185 -19.04 2.67 -18.42
CA PRO A 185 -18.43 1.43 -18.91
C PRO A 185 -18.74 0.27 -17.98
N VAL A 186 -18.93 -0.92 -18.55
CA VAL A 186 -19.04 -2.15 -17.77
C VAL A 186 -17.73 -2.37 -17.01
N PHE A 187 -17.81 -2.75 -15.75
CA PHE A 187 -16.68 -2.90 -14.85
C PHE A 187 -16.76 -4.21 -14.06
N ASN A 188 -15.77 -4.48 -13.23
CA ASN A 188 -15.66 -5.71 -12.45
C ASN A 188 -15.31 -5.44 -10.97
N VAL A 189 -15.19 -6.50 -10.20
CA VAL A 189 -14.88 -6.43 -8.75
C VAL A 189 -13.51 -5.78 -8.52
N ALA A 190 -12.50 -6.11 -9.34
CA ALA A 190 -11.17 -5.49 -9.24
C ALA A 190 -11.22 -3.97 -9.41
N ASP A 191 -12.02 -3.47 -10.36
CA ASP A 191 -12.16 -2.04 -10.63
C ASP A 191 -12.79 -1.29 -9.44
N CYS A 192 -13.75 -1.92 -8.73
CA CYS A 192 -14.30 -1.38 -7.50
C CYS A 192 -13.19 -1.15 -6.45
N PHE A 193 -12.33 -2.13 -6.23
CA PHE A 193 -11.25 -2.01 -5.26
C PHE A 193 -10.16 -1.02 -5.69
N ILE A 194 -9.81 -0.97 -6.98
CA ILE A 194 -8.89 0.04 -7.53
C ILE A 194 -9.45 1.44 -7.29
N THR A 195 -10.71 1.67 -7.65
CA THR A 195 -11.37 2.99 -7.55
C THR A 195 -11.53 3.44 -6.10
N CYS A 196 -12.09 2.58 -5.24
CA CYS A 196 -12.26 2.89 -3.81
C CYS A 196 -10.90 3.10 -3.13
N GLY A 197 -9.91 2.26 -3.43
CA GLY A 197 -8.55 2.40 -2.92
C GLY A 197 -7.90 3.70 -3.37
N ALA A 198 -8.02 4.07 -4.64
CA ALA A 198 -7.46 5.30 -5.17
C ALA A 198 -8.12 6.55 -4.57
N ILE A 199 -9.45 6.57 -4.48
CA ILE A 199 -10.20 7.67 -3.85
C ILE A 199 -9.81 7.81 -2.37
N GLY A 200 -9.79 6.69 -1.62
CA GLY A 200 -9.39 6.69 -0.21
C GLY A 200 -7.96 7.17 0.00
N LEU A 201 -7.04 6.72 -0.84
CA LEU A 201 -5.63 7.14 -0.84
C LEU A 201 -5.51 8.65 -1.07
N LEU A 202 -6.14 9.18 -2.12
CA LEU A 202 -6.09 10.59 -2.48
C LEU A 202 -6.69 11.49 -1.39
N ILE A 203 -7.85 11.13 -0.85
CA ILE A 203 -8.50 11.87 0.24
C ILE A 203 -7.60 11.89 1.48
N HIS A 204 -7.03 10.75 1.85
CA HIS A 204 -6.21 10.67 3.06
C HIS A 204 -4.89 11.43 2.89
N LEU A 205 -4.22 11.33 1.75
CA LEU A 205 -3.03 12.10 1.43
C LEU A 205 -3.32 13.61 1.45
N ALA A 206 -4.42 14.04 0.84
CA ALA A 206 -4.75 15.46 0.75
C ALA A 206 -5.12 16.07 2.10
N LEU A 207 -5.91 15.38 2.94
CA LEU A 207 -6.51 15.97 4.12
C LEU A 207 -5.83 15.57 5.44
N PHE A 208 -5.27 14.38 5.53
CA PHE A 208 -4.82 13.81 6.80
C PHE A 208 -3.31 13.57 6.89
N ASN A 209 -2.61 13.32 5.79
CA ASN A 209 -1.18 13.04 5.81
C ASN A 209 -0.33 14.31 5.69
N ARG A 210 -0.26 15.07 6.79
CA ARG A 210 0.56 16.30 6.85
C ARG A 210 2.07 16.05 6.70
N SER A 211 2.56 14.85 6.95
CA SER A 211 3.99 14.53 6.82
C SER A 211 4.42 14.46 5.37
N PHE A 212 3.56 13.96 4.48
CA PHE A 212 3.77 13.92 3.05
C PHE A 212 4.08 15.32 2.48
N TRP A 213 3.23 16.32 2.80
CA TRP A 213 3.39 17.70 2.33
C TRP A 213 4.54 18.47 2.99
N ARG A 214 4.99 18.06 4.20
CA ARG A 214 6.09 18.74 4.90
C ARG A 214 7.47 18.36 4.38
N GLU A 215 7.66 17.16 3.89
CA GLU A 215 8.93 16.72 3.30
C GLU A 215 9.16 17.38 1.94
N GLU A 216 8.11 17.55 1.15
CA GLU A 216 8.15 18.25 -0.13
C GLU A 216 8.64 19.71 0.02
N LYS A 217 8.07 20.47 0.98
CA LYS A 217 8.50 21.84 1.28
C LYS A 217 9.96 21.98 1.74
N LYS A 218 10.54 20.95 2.32
CA LYS A 218 11.96 20.99 2.70
C LYS A 218 12.88 20.82 1.49
N THR A 219 12.47 20.05 0.51
CA THR A 219 13.22 19.83 -0.72
C THR A 219 13.20 21.08 -1.62
N GLU A 220 12.04 21.74 -1.73
CA GLU A 220 11.87 22.99 -2.46
C GLU A 220 12.72 24.13 -1.88
N ASN A 221 12.67 24.35 -0.56
CA ASN A 221 13.46 25.40 0.11
C ASN A 221 14.98 25.18 0.06
N HIS A 222 15.46 23.93 -0.17
CA HIS A 222 16.89 23.69 -0.38
C HIS A 222 17.34 24.01 -1.80
N HIS A 223 16.45 23.82 -2.78
CA HIS A 223 16.76 24.11 -4.18
C HIS A 223 16.79 25.64 -4.45
N ASP A 224 15.91 26.38 -3.79
CA ASP A 224 15.84 27.85 -3.88
C ASP A 224 16.96 28.56 -3.09
N ALA A 225 17.63 27.88 -2.17
CA ALA A 225 18.74 28.44 -1.40
C ALA A 225 20.12 28.27 -2.08
N ASP A 226 20.18 27.42 -3.12
CA ASP A 226 21.40 27.14 -3.89
C ASP A 226 21.41 27.87 -5.25
N LEU A 227 20.44 28.76 -5.53
CA LEU A 227 20.34 29.65 -6.68
C LEU A 227 20.61 31.12 -6.28
#